data_3931c15d0aa848852ebe5675896c4450
#
_entry.id   3931c15d0aa848852ebe5675896c4450
#
_cell.length_a   1.000
_cell.length_b   1.000
_cell.length_c   1.000
_cell.angle_alpha   90.00
_cell.angle_beta   90.00
_cell.angle_gamma   90.00
#
_symmetry.space_group_name_H-M   'P 1'
#
loop_
_entity.id
_entity.type
_entity.pdbx_description
1 polymer ?
#
loop_
_entity_poly.entity_id
_entity_poly.type
_entity_poly.pdbx_seq_one_letter_code
_entity_poly.pdbx_strand_id
1 'polypeptide(L)'
;MKLALITSTGGHLLQMMSLRDAWQAEDHFFVTFPLEDAKTLLNGEKVYWGHHPTNRSIKNLLRNGWLAWKVLRRERPDVVISTGAALAVPFLWLGRLLGMRTVYVESITRIHTLSMTGKMVLPAVDKFYGQWEELSMMHPKIDYDGRSV
;
A
#
# COMPACT_ATOMS: atom_id res chain seq x y z
N MET A 1 8.99 14.25 7.21
CA MET A 1 7.79 13.41 7.27
C MET A 1 8.19 11.95 7.19
N LYS A 2 7.51 11.07 7.88
CA LYS A 2 7.84 9.64 7.87
C LYS A 2 6.75 8.88 7.12
N LEU A 3 7.14 8.04 6.16
CA LEU A 3 6.23 7.32 5.28
C LEU A 3 6.35 5.81 5.49
N ALA A 4 5.21 5.14 5.60
CA ALA A 4 5.12 3.69 5.53
C ALA A 4 4.70 3.30 4.11
N LEU A 5 5.53 2.53 3.43
CA LEU A 5 5.31 2.12 2.04
C LEU A 5 4.93 0.64 2.03
N ILE A 6 3.64 0.38 1.83
CA ILE A 6 3.07 -0.97 1.95
C ILE A 6 2.73 -1.50 0.58
N THR A 7 3.31 -2.63 0.21
CA THR A 7 3.05 -3.21 -1.11
C THR A 7 3.32 -4.72 -1.10
N SER A 8 2.62 -5.45 -1.94
CA SER A 8 3.03 -6.82 -2.24
C SER A 8 4.16 -6.78 -3.27
N THR A 9 4.65 -7.94 -3.65
CA THR A 9 5.74 -8.06 -4.62
C THR A 9 5.24 -7.99 -6.06
N GLY A 10 6.14 -8.10 -7.03
CA GLY A 10 5.79 -8.09 -8.45
C GLY A 10 5.38 -6.70 -8.93
N GLY A 11 4.31 -6.64 -9.70
CA GLY A 11 3.82 -5.40 -10.31
C GLY A 11 3.47 -4.31 -9.32
N HIS A 12 2.96 -4.67 -8.13
CA HIS A 12 2.64 -3.69 -7.10
C HIS A 12 3.90 -3.04 -6.54
N LEU A 13 4.96 -3.81 -6.36
CA LEU A 13 6.25 -3.28 -5.91
C LEU A 13 6.87 -2.38 -6.98
N LEU A 14 6.82 -2.80 -8.24
CA LEU A 14 7.31 -1.97 -9.35
C LEU A 14 6.56 -0.64 -9.44
N GLN A 15 5.25 -0.67 -9.19
CA GLN A 15 4.45 0.56 -9.17
C GLN A 15 4.87 1.47 -8.01
N MET A 16 5.15 0.92 -6.84
CA MET A 16 5.68 1.71 -5.72
C MET A 16 7.03 2.32 -6.08
N MET A 17 7.89 1.56 -6.76
CA MET A 17 9.20 2.08 -7.20
C MET A 17 9.05 3.20 -8.23
N SER A 18 8.01 3.16 -9.06
CA SER A 18 7.74 4.25 -10.02
C SER A 18 7.34 5.55 -9.35
N LEU A 19 6.89 5.49 -8.10
CA LEU A 19 6.55 6.65 -7.29
C LEU A 19 7.73 7.17 -6.46
N ARG A 20 8.95 6.76 -6.78
CA ARG A 20 10.14 7.07 -6.00
C ARG A 20 10.31 8.56 -5.70
N ASP A 21 10.02 9.41 -6.66
CA ASP A 21 10.15 10.86 -6.49
C ASP A 21 9.27 11.40 -5.36
N ALA A 22 8.18 10.70 -5.06
CA ALA A 22 7.28 11.10 -3.98
C ALA A 22 7.79 10.72 -2.58
N TRP A 23 8.66 9.72 -2.47
CA TRP A 23 9.02 9.18 -1.16
C TRP A 23 10.52 9.12 -0.87
N GLN A 24 11.39 9.15 -1.88
CA GLN A 24 12.82 8.89 -1.64
C GLN A 24 13.50 9.94 -0.77
N ALA A 25 13.03 11.18 -0.77
CA ALA A 25 13.62 12.26 0.02
C ALA A 25 13.09 12.29 1.46
N GLU A 26 12.07 11.50 1.75
CA GLU A 26 11.45 11.44 3.07
C GLU A 26 11.99 10.25 3.85
N ASP A 27 11.92 10.34 5.18
CA ASP A 27 12.16 9.18 6.03
C ASP A 27 11.08 8.14 5.72
N HIS A 28 11.47 6.90 5.43
CA HIS A 28 10.54 5.88 4.99
C HIS A 28 10.99 4.48 5.34
N PHE A 29 10.04 3.56 5.35
CA PHE A 29 10.29 2.13 5.45
C PHE A 29 9.28 1.38 4.59
N PHE A 30 9.63 0.16 4.22
CA PHE A 30 8.77 -0.71 3.42
C PHE A 30 8.18 -1.83 4.27
N VAL A 31 6.99 -2.27 3.87
CA VAL A 31 6.42 -3.55 4.32
C VAL A 31 6.00 -4.31 3.06
N THR A 32 6.57 -5.48 2.87
CA THR A 32 6.29 -6.35 1.72
C THR A 32 6.59 -7.79 2.08
N PHE A 33 6.55 -8.70 1.10
CA PHE A 33 6.82 -10.12 1.34
C PHE A 33 8.27 -10.49 1.04
N PRO A 34 8.84 -11.49 1.76
CA PRO A 34 10.25 -11.85 1.60
C PRO A 34 10.50 -12.70 0.34
N LEU A 35 10.12 -12.19 -0.82
CA LEU A 35 10.36 -12.81 -2.12
C LEU A 35 11.60 -12.20 -2.78
N GLU A 36 12.17 -12.92 -3.73
CA GLU A 36 13.48 -12.55 -4.29
C GLU A 36 13.50 -11.19 -4.97
N ASP A 37 12.43 -10.83 -5.69
CA ASP A 37 12.33 -9.51 -6.33
C ASP A 37 12.38 -8.38 -5.31
N ALA A 38 11.66 -8.54 -4.20
CA ALA A 38 11.64 -7.52 -3.14
C ALA A 38 13.00 -7.43 -2.44
N LYS A 39 13.62 -8.56 -2.16
CA LYS A 39 14.94 -8.57 -1.53
C LYS A 39 15.99 -7.88 -2.39
N THR A 40 15.89 -8.06 -3.70
CA THR A 40 16.82 -7.44 -4.65
C THR A 40 16.55 -5.94 -4.79
N LEU A 41 15.30 -5.56 -5.05
CA LEU A 41 14.94 -4.17 -5.29
C LEU A 41 15.08 -3.28 -4.06
N LEU A 42 14.87 -3.84 -2.87
CA LEU A 42 14.88 -3.09 -1.62
C LEU A 42 16.16 -3.31 -0.82
N ASN A 43 17.21 -3.78 -1.47
CA ASN A 43 18.50 -3.93 -0.83
C ASN A 43 18.99 -2.59 -0.29
N GLY A 44 19.34 -2.54 0.99
CA GLY A 44 19.75 -1.31 1.66
C GLY A 44 18.60 -0.51 2.27
N GLU A 45 17.35 -0.87 1.98
CA GLU A 45 16.19 -0.22 2.57
C GLU A 45 15.76 -0.89 3.89
N LYS A 46 15.10 -0.13 4.75
CA LYS A 46 14.48 -0.68 5.95
C LYS A 46 13.18 -1.36 5.56
N VAL A 47 13.09 -2.67 5.80
CA VAL A 47 11.95 -3.48 5.38
C VAL A 47 11.43 -4.32 6.54
N TYR A 48 10.11 -4.34 6.71
CA TYR A 48 9.42 -5.31 7.54
C TYR A 48 8.78 -6.34 6.63
N TRP A 49 8.94 -7.61 6.97
CA TRP A 49 8.48 -8.70 6.11
C TRP A 49 7.11 -9.20 6.56
N GLY A 50 6.14 -9.14 5.64
CA GLY A 50 4.81 -9.68 5.87
C GLY A 50 4.75 -11.19 5.65
N HIS A 51 3.58 -11.75 5.90
CA HIS A 51 3.33 -13.19 5.80
C HIS A 51 2.55 -13.53 4.54
N HIS A 52 3.05 -14.46 3.75
CA HIS A 52 2.41 -14.93 2.53
C HIS A 52 2.33 -16.47 2.53
N PRO A 53 1.44 -17.06 1.75
CA PRO A 53 0.48 -16.44 0.85
C PRO A 53 -0.65 -15.74 1.61
N THR A 54 -1.23 -14.71 0.98
CA THR A 54 -2.40 -14.01 1.53
C THR A 54 -3.71 -14.54 0.98
N ASN A 55 -3.63 -15.27 -0.12
CA ASN A 55 -4.79 -15.78 -0.82
C ASN A 55 -5.44 -16.90 0.00
N ARG A 56 -6.71 -16.70 0.39
CA ARG A 56 -7.51 -17.66 1.17
C ARG A 56 -6.84 -18.11 2.47
N SER A 57 -6.05 -17.25 3.10
CA SER A 57 -5.37 -17.59 4.35
C SER A 57 -5.81 -16.64 5.46
N ILE A 58 -6.75 -17.08 6.28
CA ILE A 58 -7.19 -16.33 7.46
C ILE A 58 -6.04 -16.22 8.46
N LYS A 59 -5.24 -17.27 8.59
CA LYS A 59 -4.07 -17.27 9.49
C LYS A 59 -3.11 -16.15 9.14
N ASN A 60 -2.76 -16.01 7.86
CA ASN A 60 -1.83 -14.97 7.43
C ASN A 60 -2.47 -13.58 7.46
N LEU A 61 -3.78 -13.47 7.23
CA LEU A 61 -4.49 -12.22 7.43
C LEU A 61 -4.36 -11.72 8.88
N LEU A 62 -4.57 -12.60 9.85
CA LEU A 62 -4.42 -12.26 11.27
C LEU A 62 -2.97 -11.95 11.63
N ARG A 63 -2.02 -12.70 11.08
CA ARG A 63 -0.58 -12.44 11.30
C ARG A 63 -0.16 -11.09 10.74
N ASN A 64 -0.64 -10.75 9.55
CA ASN A 64 -0.37 -9.45 8.94
C ASN A 64 -1.07 -8.31 9.67
N GLY A 65 -2.25 -8.55 10.22
CA GLY A 65 -2.93 -7.59 11.08
C GLY A 65 -2.14 -7.30 12.36
N TRP A 66 -1.61 -8.34 12.99
CA TRP A 66 -0.75 -8.18 14.16
C TRP A 66 0.55 -7.46 13.82
N LEU A 67 1.15 -7.79 12.67
CA LEU A 67 2.34 -7.11 12.17
C LEU A 67 2.05 -5.62 11.95
N ALA A 68 0.92 -5.29 11.34
CA ALA A 68 0.52 -3.91 11.11
C ALA A 68 0.40 -3.14 12.42
N TRP A 69 -0.24 -3.73 13.42
CA TRP A 69 -0.34 -3.13 14.74
C TRP A 69 1.03 -2.83 15.34
N LYS A 70 1.92 -3.82 15.36
CA LYS A 70 3.27 -3.68 15.92
C LYS A 70 4.10 -2.63 15.19
N VAL A 71 4.10 -2.71 13.86
CA VAL A 71 4.92 -1.82 13.02
C VAL A 71 4.44 -0.38 13.12
N LEU A 72 3.15 -0.16 12.97
CA LEU A 72 2.59 1.19 13.02
C LEU A 72 2.76 1.84 14.39
N ARG A 73 2.61 1.06 15.45
CA ARG A 73 2.83 1.56 16.81
C ARG A 73 4.30 1.87 17.09
N ARG A 74 5.21 1.09 16.52
CA ARG A 74 6.65 1.28 16.69
C ARG A 74 7.17 2.45 15.86
N GLU A 75 6.85 2.48 14.58
CA GLU A 75 7.39 3.46 13.64
C GLU A 75 6.66 4.79 13.66
N ARG A 76 5.38 4.78 13.97
CA ARG A 76 4.51 5.97 14.01
C ARG A 76 4.66 6.84 12.75
N PRO A 77 4.42 6.28 11.55
CA PRO A 77 4.54 7.07 10.33
C PRO A 77 3.47 8.16 10.28
N ASP A 78 3.77 9.23 9.57
CA ASP A 78 2.80 10.29 9.32
C ASP A 78 1.79 9.88 8.26
N VAL A 79 2.25 9.13 7.27
CA VAL A 79 1.42 8.68 6.14
C VAL A 79 1.68 7.21 5.86
N VAL A 80 0.61 6.47 5.61
CA VAL A 80 0.65 5.09 5.14
C VAL A 80 0.22 5.09 3.68
N ILE A 81 1.13 4.69 2.79
CA ILE A 81 0.90 4.65 1.34
C ILE A 81 0.96 3.20 0.87
N SER A 82 0.00 2.79 0.05
CA SER A 82 0.02 1.45 -0.52
C SER A 82 -0.34 1.44 -2.00
N THR A 83 0.33 0.55 -2.73
CA THR A 83 0.00 0.26 -4.13
C THR A 83 -0.69 -1.11 -4.28
N GLY A 84 -1.05 -1.77 -3.19
CA GLY A 84 -1.73 -3.09 -3.16
C GLY A 84 -0.79 -4.18 -2.62
N ALA A 85 -1.16 -5.41 -2.43
CA ALA A 85 -2.46 -6.01 -2.61
C ALA A 85 -3.14 -6.22 -1.24
N ALA A 86 -3.42 -7.47 -0.85
CA ALA A 86 -4.11 -7.77 0.41
C ALA A 86 -3.39 -7.24 1.66
N LEU A 87 -2.07 -7.14 1.62
CA LEU A 87 -1.26 -6.59 2.71
C LEU A 87 -1.66 -5.14 3.04
N ALA A 88 -2.15 -4.39 2.05
CA ALA A 88 -2.58 -3.00 2.24
C ALA A 88 -3.74 -2.87 3.22
N VAL A 89 -4.63 -3.86 3.24
CA VAL A 89 -5.88 -3.77 4.00
C VAL A 89 -5.64 -3.53 5.49
N PRO A 90 -4.89 -4.38 6.22
CA PRO A 90 -4.68 -4.14 7.64
C PRO A 90 -3.90 -2.86 7.92
N PHE A 91 -2.91 -2.53 7.09
CA PHE A 91 -2.10 -1.33 7.32
C PHE A 91 -2.90 -0.04 7.10
N LEU A 92 -3.72 0.03 6.08
CA LEU A 92 -4.52 1.24 5.82
C LEU A 92 -5.63 1.42 6.86
N TRP A 93 -6.32 0.33 7.22
CA TRP A 93 -7.37 0.43 8.24
C TRP A 93 -6.82 0.78 9.61
N LEU A 94 -5.74 0.12 10.04
CA LEU A 94 -5.12 0.43 11.33
C LEU A 94 -4.45 1.80 11.33
N GLY A 95 -3.83 2.18 10.22
CA GLY A 95 -3.27 3.51 10.07
C GLY A 95 -4.31 4.59 10.28
N ARG A 96 -5.48 4.43 9.65
CA ARG A 96 -6.58 5.36 9.85
C ARG A 96 -7.06 5.39 11.31
N LEU A 97 -7.24 4.22 11.92
CA LEU A 97 -7.69 4.14 13.31
C LEU A 97 -6.69 4.76 14.28
N LEU A 98 -5.41 4.74 13.95
CA LEU A 98 -4.36 5.36 14.77
C LEU A 98 -4.13 6.84 14.44
N GLY A 99 -4.93 7.43 13.57
CA GLY A 99 -4.85 8.85 13.24
C GLY A 99 -3.82 9.21 12.19
N MET A 100 -3.25 8.25 11.49
CA MET A 100 -2.31 8.48 10.40
C MET A 100 -3.07 8.83 9.11
N ARG A 101 -2.43 9.58 8.22
CA ARG A 101 -2.96 9.78 6.87
C ARG A 101 -2.78 8.52 6.07
N THR A 102 -3.76 8.21 5.23
CA THR A 102 -3.76 6.99 4.44
C THR A 102 -3.98 7.30 2.97
N VAL A 103 -3.15 6.70 2.11
CA VAL A 103 -3.18 6.89 0.67
C VAL A 103 -3.11 5.53 -0.02
N TYR A 104 -4.01 5.32 -0.95
CA TYR A 104 -3.98 4.13 -1.79
C TYR A 104 -3.87 4.52 -3.26
N VAL A 105 -2.97 3.86 -3.97
CA VAL A 105 -2.77 4.03 -5.41
C VAL A 105 -3.16 2.74 -6.08
N GLU A 106 -4.24 2.79 -6.87
CA GLU A 106 -4.77 1.60 -7.54
C GLU A 106 -3.84 1.12 -8.66
N SER A 107 -3.94 -0.15 -8.98
CA SER A 107 -3.13 -0.77 -10.03
C SER A 107 -3.43 -0.17 -11.40
N ILE A 108 -2.39 -0.04 -12.22
CA ILE A 108 -2.51 0.41 -13.61
C ILE A 108 -3.37 -0.53 -14.46
N THR A 109 -3.53 -1.76 -14.02
CA THR A 109 -4.39 -2.73 -14.72
C THR A 109 -5.89 -2.49 -14.51
N ARG A 110 -6.25 -1.59 -13.60
CA ARG A 110 -7.66 -1.31 -13.26
C ARG A 110 -8.13 -0.05 -13.96
N ILE A 111 -8.83 -0.25 -15.08
CA ILE A 111 -9.32 0.85 -15.92
C ILE A 111 -10.77 1.20 -15.57
N HIS A 112 -11.63 0.18 -15.50
CA HIS A 112 -13.09 0.36 -15.34
C HIS A 112 -13.63 -0.14 -14.00
N THR A 113 -12.88 -0.95 -13.27
CA THR A 113 -13.30 -1.53 -12.00
C THR A 113 -12.21 -1.44 -10.97
N LEU A 114 -12.60 -1.35 -9.70
CA LEU A 114 -11.63 -1.41 -8.60
C LEU A 114 -11.17 -2.84 -8.36
N SER A 115 -9.94 -2.99 -7.88
CA SER A 115 -9.47 -4.26 -7.36
C SER A 115 -10.25 -4.61 -6.09
N MET A 116 -10.19 -5.88 -5.68
CA MET A 116 -10.77 -6.30 -4.41
C MET A 116 -10.19 -5.47 -3.26
N THR A 117 -8.88 -5.31 -3.22
CA THR A 117 -8.21 -4.48 -2.22
C THR A 117 -8.69 -3.04 -2.28
N GLY A 118 -8.80 -2.45 -3.48
CA GLY A 118 -9.29 -1.09 -3.64
C GLY A 118 -10.69 -0.90 -3.06
N LYS A 119 -11.58 -1.86 -3.30
CA LYS A 119 -12.93 -1.83 -2.71
C LYS A 119 -12.89 -1.88 -1.19
N MET A 120 -12.02 -2.70 -0.63
CA MET A 120 -11.92 -2.88 0.82
C MET A 120 -11.31 -1.68 1.54
N VAL A 121 -10.40 -0.95 0.89
CA VAL A 121 -9.70 0.18 1.53
C VAL A 121 -10.33 1.53 1.21
N LEU A 122 -11.20 1.62 0.22
CA LEU A 122 -11.80 2.89 -0.18
C LEU A 122 -12.42 3.67 1.01
N PRO A 123 -13.16 3.04 1.94
CA PRO A 123 -13.69 3.76 3.10
C PRO A 123 -12.62 4.20 4.11
N ALA A 124 -11.45 3.56 4.10
CA ALA A 124 -10.41 3.79 5.11
C ALA A 124 -9.38 4.82 4.69
N VAL A 125 -9.30 5.18 3.41
CA VAL A 125 -8.22 6.04 2.94
C VAL A 125 -8.64 7.50 2.86
N ASP A 126 -7.70 8.39 3.11
CA ASP A 126 -7.91 9.83 2.95
C ASP A 126 -7.81 10.23 1.48
N LYS A 127 -6.94 9.55 0.73
CA LYS A 127 -6.77 9.77 -0.70
C LYS A 127 -6.71 8.43 -1.43
N PHE A 128 -7.45 8.35 -2.53
CA PHE A 128 -7.47 7.17 -3.39
C PHE A 128 -7.18 7.63 -4.82
N TYR A 129 -6.03 7.23 -5.37
CA TYR A 129 -5.62 7.61 -6.72
C TYR A 129 -5.86 6.48 -7.71
N GLY A 130 -6.62 6.77 -8.77
CA GLY A 130 -6.74 5.87 -9.92
C GLY A 130 -5.66 6.19 -10.95
N GLN A 131 -5.32 5.19 -11.77
CA GLN A 131 -4.33 5.34 -12.84
C GLN A 131 -4.97 5.77 -14.15
N TRP A 132 -6.31 5.77 -14.22
CA TRP A 132 -7.08 6.10 -15.41
C TRP A 132 -8.21 7.05 -15.05
N GLU A 133 -8.49 8.00 -15.94
CA GLU A 133 -9.55 8.98 -15.72
C GLU A 133 -10.92 8.31 -15.55
N GLU A 134 -11.17 7.25 -16.30
CA GLU A 134 -12.42 6.49 -16.23
C GLU A 134 -12.71 6.00 -14.80
N LEU A 135 -11.68 5.63 -14.07
CA LEU A 135 -11.85 5.14 -12.71
C LEU A 135 -12.27 6.26 -11.76
N SER A 136 -11.76 7.48 -11.96
CA SER A 136 -12.14 8.62 -11.13
C SER A 136 -13.60 9.04 -11.32
N MET A 137 -14.20 8.67 -12.42
CA MET A 137 -15.61 8.95 -12.69
C MET A 137 -16.56 8.01 -11.94
N MET A 138 -16.06 6.94 -11.36
CA MET A 138 -16.88 5.92 -10.67
C MET A 138 -17.23 6.31 -9.23
N HIS A 139 -16.41 7.13 -8.58
CA HIS A 139 -16.62 7.49 -7.18
C HIS A 139 -15.97 8.85 -6.89
N PRO A 140 -16.66 9.74 -6.13
CA PRO A 140 -16.13 11.09 -5.85
C PRO A 140 -14.80 11.09 -5.10
N LYS A 141 -14.49 10.01 -4.38
CA LYS A 141 -13.26 9.90 -3.59
C LYS A 141 -12.05 9.49 -4.42
N ILE A 142 -12.26 9.00 -5.64
CA ILE A 142 -11.17 8.53 -6.50
C ILE A 142 -10.66 9.72 -7.32
N ASP A 143 -9.38 10.05 -7.13
CA ASP A 143 -8.70 11.11 -7.85
C ASP A 143 -7.88 10.54 -9.00
N TYR A 144 -7.68 11.33 -10.03
CA TYR A 144 -6.80 11.01 -11.16
C TYR A 144 -5.86 12.19 -11.41
N ASP A 145 -4.58 11.99 -11.14
CA ASP A 145 -3.54 12.99 -11.35
C ASP A 145 -2.49 12.51 -12.36
N GLY A 146 -2.88 11.62 -13.28
CA GLY A 146 -1.98 10.99 -14.23
C GLY A 146 -1.57 9.60 -13.78
N ARG A 147 -0.85 8.91 -14.67
CA ARG A 147 -0.38 7.55 -14.41
C ARG A 147 0.98 7.57 -13.75
N SER A 148 1.22 6.62 -12.85
CA SER A 148 2.51 6.50 -12.16
C SER A 148 3.59 5.84 -13.03
N VAL A 149 3.18 5.19 -14.10
CA VAL A 149 4.09 4.49 -15.01
C VAL A 149 3.86 4.90 -16.45
#